data_647f68fd9ce79358b6861b3bac27f6d9
#
_entry.id   647f68fd9ce79358b6861b3bac27f6d9
#
_cell.length_a   1.000
_cell.length_b   1.000
_cell.length_c   1.000
_cell.angle_alpha   90.00
_cell.angle_beta   90.00
_cell.angle_gamma   90.00
#
_symmetry.space_group_name_H-M   'P 1'
#
loop_
_entity.id
_entity.type
_entity.pdbx_description
1 polymer ?
#
loop_
_entity_poly.entity_id
_entity_poly.type
_entity_poly.pdbx_seq_one_letter_code
_entity_poly.pdbx_strand_id
1 'polypeptide(L)'
;MTLVRRALPEDAAELLRLRQVMLEALYSADSAPWHAESLPTLRRRLGAADEGFAAFVIDSPDRPDTLAALAVGTVEYRIGRPGNPQGRAGHVFSVTTDPGARRRGYARACMEALLGWLREQGVRNVDLNASAQAEPLYAALGFVRKPDPSMRLTL
;
A
#
# COMPACT_ATOMS: atom_id res chain seq x y z
N MET A 1 8.53 1.11 -20.55
CA MET A 1 7.68 0.12 -19.86
C MET A 1 8.01 0.15 -18.38
N THR A 2 7.00 0.29 -17.54
CA THR A 2 7.18 0.32 -16.11
C THR A 2 7.11 -1.10 -15.57
N LEU A 3 8.14 -1.53 -14.86
CA LEU A 3 8.20 -2.87 -14.29
C LEU A 3 7.81 -2.84 -12.81
N VAL A 4 6.60 -3.30 -12.51
CA VAL A 4 6.14 -3.51 -11.13
C VAL A 4 6.50 -4.93 -10.70
N ARG A 5 7.02 -5.06 -9.51
CA ARG A 5 7.30 -6.37 -8.90
C ARG A 5 6.77 -6.43 -7.48
N ARG A 6 6.60 -7.65 -6.97
CA ARG A 6 6.28 -7.84 -5.57
C ARG A 6 7.50 -7.53 -4.71
N ALA A 7 7.28 -6.83 -3.61
CA ALA A 7 8.36 -6.54 -2.66
C ALA A 7 8.82 -7.80 -1.94
N LEU A 8 10.11 -7.85 -1.68
CA LEU A 8 10.79 -8.92 -0.95
C LEU A 8 11.20 -8.43 0.45
N PRO A 9 11.54 -9.32 1.39
CA PRO A 9 12.02 -8.88 2.71
C PRO A 9 13.17 -7.88 2.66
N GLU A 10 14.04 -7.98 1.65
CA GLU A 10 15.16 -7.06 1.47
C GLU A 10 14.72 -5.63 1.15
N ASP A 11 13.50 -5.45 0.70
CA ASP A 11 12.95 -4.12 0.39
C ASP A 11 12.42 -3.38 1.61
N ALA A 12 12.38 -4.03 2.77
CA ALA A 12 11.69 -3.49 3.94
C ALA A 12 12.18 -2.11 4.35
N ALA A 13 13.49 -1.89 4.35
CA ALA A 13 14.05 -0.58 4.72
C ALA A 13 13.59 0.54 3.77
N GLU A 14 13.53 0.25 2.47
CA GLU A 14 13.05 1.21 1.48
C GLU A 14 11.54 1.45 1.56
N LEU A 15 10.76 0.42 1.90
CA LEU A 15 9.36 0.62 2.18
C LEU A 15 9.16 1.60 3.34
N LEU A 16 9.94 1.46 4.40
CA LEU A 16 9.88 2.38 5.55
C LEU A 16 10.32 3.79 5.17
N ARG A 17 11.35 3.91 4.34
CA ARG A 17 11.77 5.23 3.84
C ARG A 17 10.65 5.93 3.09
N LEU A 18 10.00 5.25 2.16
CA LEU A 18 8.90 5.83 1.41
C LEU A 18 7.67 6.11 2.29
N ARG A 19 7.41 5.25 3.28
CA ARG A 19 6.36 5.54 4.26
C ARG A 19 6.68 6.80 5.06
N GLN A 20 7.93 7.02 5.44
CA GLN A 20 8.36 8.25 6.10
C GLN A 20 8.09 9.48 5.23
N VAL A 21 8.39 9.40 3.94
CA VAL A 21 8.08 10.47 2.98
C VAL A 21 6.59 10.81 3.00
N MET A 22 5.73 9.80 3.00
CA MET A 22 4.29 9.98 3.07
C MET A 22 3.85 10.61 4.40
N LEU A 23 4.38 10.12 5.52
CA LEU A 23 4.01 10.62 6.84
C LEU A 23 4.46 12.06 7.06
N GLU A 24 5.63 12.44 6.59
CA GLU A 24 6.12 13.82 6.66
C GLU A 24 5.21 14.79 5.89
N ALA A 25 4.70 14.36 4.74
CA ALA A 25 3.78 15.15 3.95
C ALA A 25 2.42 15.36 4.64
N LEU A 26 2.01 14.42 5.50
CA LEU A 26 0.70 14.43 6.14
C LEU A 26 0.72 14.90 7.61
N TYR A 27 1.79 14.63 8.36
CA TYR A 27 1.77 14.71 9.82
C TYR A 27 3.01 15.31 10.47
N SER A 28 3.96 15.88 9.80
CA SER A 28 5.21 16.36 10.43
C SER A 28 5.85 15.30 11.34
N ALA A 29 6.00 14.09 10.86
CA ALA A 29 6.47 12.98 11.65
C ALA A 29 8.00 12.99 11.82
N ASP A 30 8.48 12.70 13.04
CA ASP A 30 9.89 12.49 13.28
C ASP A 30 10.37 11.17 12.70
N SER A 31 11.55 11.18 12.08
CA SER A 31 12.11 10.04 11.37
C SER A 31 12.67 8.96 12.28
N ALA A 32 12.73 9.21 13.57
CA ALA A 32 13.67 8.49 14.35
C ALA A 32 13.32 7.05 14.69
N PRO A 33 13.32 6.55 15.92
CA PRO A 33 13.62 5.13 16.13
C PRO A 33 12.58 4.15 15.62
N TRP A 34 11.41 4.61 15.18
CA TRP A 34 10.34 3.71 14.74
C TRP A 34 10.73 2.85 13.51
N HIS A 35 11.66 3.31 12.66
CA HIS A 35 12.14 2.50 11.54
C HIS A 35 12.79 1.20 12.04
N ALA A 36 13.72 1.32 12.98
CA ALA A 36 14.42 0.17 13.52
C ALA A 36 13.46 -0.79 14.24
N GLU A 37 12.48 -0.24 14.95
CA GLU A 37 11.48 -1.04 15.66
C GLU A 37 10.52 -1.77 14.71
N SER A 38 10.18 -1.15 13.58
CA SER A 38 9.23 -1.72 12.61
C SER A 38 9.87 -2.74 11.66
N LEU A 39 11.16 -2.63 11.41
CA LEU A 39 11.85 -3.38 10.37
C LEU A 39 11.72 -4.91 10.51
N PRO A 40 11.90 -5.52 11.70
CA PRO A 40 11.76 -6.98 11.81
C PRO A 40 10.37 -7.50 11.48
N THR A 41 9.34 -6.79 11.91
CA THR A 41 7.95 -7.16 11.63
C THR A 41 7.64 -7.04 10.16
N LEU A 42 8.07 -5.95 9.53
CA LEU A 42 7.84 -5.76 8.10
C LEU A 42 8.55 -6.81 7.27
N ARG A 43 9.78 -7.17 7.61
CA ARG A 43 10.50 -8.25 6.93
C ARG A 43 9.76 -9.57 6.99
N ARG A 44 9.21 -9.93 8.16
CA ARG A 44 8.41 -11.14 8.30
C ARG A 44 7.18 -11.11 7.41
N ARG A 45 6.45 -10.00 7.40
CA ARG A 45 5.25 -9.84 6.58
C ARG A 45 5.56 -9.97 5.09
N LEU A 46 6.65 -9.40 4.64
CA LEU A 46 7.04 -9.48 3.23
C LEU A 46 7.48 -10.89 2.83
N GLY A 47 7.96 -11.68 3.77
CA GLY A 47 8.39 -13.06 3.52
C GLY A 47 7.28 -14.10 3.63
N ALA A 48 6.11 -13.73 4.17
CA ALA A 48 5.03 -14.68 4.44
C ALA A 48 4.07 -14.76 3.25
N ALA A 49 4.28 -15.74 2.39
CA ALA A 49 3.54 -15.88 1.13
C ALA A 49 2.02 -15.99 1.28
N ASP A 50 1.52 -16.44 2.44
CA ASP A 50 0.10 -16.77 2.61
C ASP A 50 -0.66 -15.85 3.55
N GLU A 51 -0.05 -14.81 4.06
CA GLU A 51 -0.62 -14.06 5.17
C GLU A 51 -1.48 -12.85 4.79
N GLY A 52 -1.92 -12.80 3.56
CA GLY A 52 -2.80 -11.72 3.14
C GLY A 52 -2.16 -10.34 3.26
N PHE A 53 -0.86 -10.25 3.06
CA PHE A 53 -0.10 -9.00 3.04
C PHE A 53 0.76 -8.97 1.79
N ALA A 54 0.70 -7.89 1.02
CA ALA A 54 1.56 -7.72 -0.14
C ALA A 54 1.88 -6.26 -0.37
N ALA A 55 3.09 -6.02 -0.84
CA ALA A 55 3.52 -4.74 -1.35
C ALA A 55 3.96 -4.91 -2.80
N PHE A 56 3.60 -3.96 -3.63
CA PHE A 56 4.04 -3.90 -5.03
C PHE A 56 4.87 -2.64 -5.21
N VAL A 57 6.02 -2.79 -5.84
CA VAL A 57 7.05 -1.76 -5.89
C VAL A 57 7.59 -1.58 -7.30
N ILE A 58 8.18 -0.42 -7.53
CA ILE A 58 8.95 -0.11 -8.73
C ILE A 58 10.33 0.35 -8.29
N ASP A 59 11.37 -0.31 -8.83
CA ASP A 59 12.74 0.12 -8.59
C ASP A 59 13.00 1.46 -9.27
N SER A 60 13.80 2.30 -8.63
CA SER A 60 14.18 3.58 -9.22
C SER A 60 15.02 3.35 -10.47
N PRO A 61 14.67 3.96 -11.61
CA PRO A 61 15.50 3.90 -12.80
C PRO A 61 16.78 4.74 -12.69
N ASP A 62 16.80 5.68 -11.74
CA ASP A 62 17.86 6.68 -11.64
C ASP A 62 18.86 6.40 -10.51
N ARG A 63 18.46 5.63 -9.50
CA ARG A 63 19.28 5.37 -8.31
C ARG A 63 19.25 3.89 -7.96
N PRO A 64 20.40 3.21 -7.93
CA PRO A 64 20.44 1.79 -7.55
C PRO A 64 19.99 1.58 -6.10
N ASP A 65 19.46 0.42 -5.82
CA ASP A 65 19.00 -0.01 -4.50
C ASP A 65 17.97 0.90 -3.83
N THR A 66 17.24 1.67 -4.66
CA THR A 66 16.21 2.62 -4.21
C THR A 66 14.90 2.29 -4.89
N LEU A 67 13.81 2.37 -4.15
CA LEU A 67 12.47 2.22 -4.71
C LEU A 67 11.91 3.57 -5.15
N ALA A 68 11.27 3.58 -6.31
CA ALA A 68 10.59 4.77 -6.84
C ALA A 68 9.15 4.90 -6.34
N ALA A 69 8.46 3.78 -6.11
CA ALA A 69 7.06 3.80 -5.70
C ALA A 69 6.68 2.48 -5.03
N LEU A 70 5.60 2.55 -4.26
CA LEU A 70 5.00 1.37 -3.64
C LEU A 70 3.49 1.52 -3.47
N ALA A 71 2.82 0.38 -3.36
CA ALA A 71 1.45 0.26 -2.87
C ALA A 71 1.38 -0.99 -2.01
N VAL A 72 0.79 -0.87 -0.83
CA VAL A 72 0.69 -1.95 0.15
C VAL A 72 -0.77 -2.24 0.45
N GLY A 73 -1.11 -3.52 0.57
CA GLY A 73 -2.45 -3.93 0.92
C GLY A 73 -2.49 -5.22 1.71
N THR A 74 -3.64 -5.42 2.37
CA THR A 74 -3.92 -6.63 3.14
C THR A 74 -5.24 -7.23 2.74
N VAL A 75 -5.37 -8.54 2.96
CA VAL A 75 -6.64 -9.25 2.96
C VAL A 75 -7.06 -9.45 4.42
N GLU A 76 -8.24 -8.95 4.75
CA GLU A 76 -8.85 -9.16 6.06
C GLU A 76 -9.94 -10.22 5.93
N TYR A 77 -10.09 -11.00 6.99
CA TYR A 77 -11.16 -11.98 7.08
C TYR A 77 -12.21 -11.46 8.06
N ARG A 78 -13.39 -11.16 7.51
CA ARG A 78 -14.55 -10.69 8.28
C ARG A 78 -15.62 -11.76 8.25
N ILE A 79 -16.74 -11.52 8.98
CA ILE A 79 -17.88 -12.42 8.90
C ILE A 79 -18.50 -12.32 7.49
N GLY A 80 -18.82 -13.46 6.92
CA GLY A 80 -19.46 -13.53 5.60
C GLY A 80 -20.81 -12.82 5.55
N ARG A 81 -21.16 -12.36 4.37
CA ARG A 81 -22.44 -11.68 4.10
C ARG A 81 -22.92 -12.00 2.69
N PRO A 82 -24.18 -11.68 2.35
CA PRO A 82 -24.63 -11.81 0.96
C PRO A 82 -23.71 -11.07 -0.02
N GLY A 83 -23.34 -11.73 -1.09
CA GLY A 83 -22.37 -11.20 -2.06
C GLY A 83 -20.90 -11.39 -1.68
N ASN A 84 -20.61 -11.72 -0.44
CA ASN A 84 -19.26 -12.01 0.04
C ASN A 84 -19.29 -13.05 1.18
N PRO A 85 -19.70 -14.31 0.86
CA PRO A 85 -19.91 -15.31 1.92
C PRO A 85 -18.63 -15.72 2.66
N GLN A 86 -17.46 -15.54 2.06
CA GLN A 86 -16.19 -15.86 2.70
C GLN A 86 -15.66 -14.75 3.61
N GLY A 87 -16.24 -13.56 3.53
CA GLY A 87 -15.86 -12.45 4.41
C GLY A 87 -14.50 -11.83 4.12
N ARG A 88 -13.93 -12.07 2.93
CA ARG A 88 -12.64 -11.48 2.56
C ARG A 88 -12.82 -10.03 2.15
N ALA A 89 -12.03 -9.15 2.72
CA ALA A 89 -12.03 -7.72 2.38
C ALA A 89 -10.60 -7.26 2.16
N GLY A 90 -10.38 -6.42 1.17
CA GLY A 90 -9.08 -5.81 0.92
C GLY A 90 -8.97 -4.45 1.58
N HIS A 91 -7.80 -4.12 2.04
CA HIS A 91 -7.49 -2.78 2.54
C HIS A 91 -6.17 -2.31 1.97
N VAL A 92 -6.17 -1.14 1.34
CA VAL A 92 -4.96 -0.52 0.78
C VAL A 92 -4.51 0.58 1.73
N PHE A 93 -3.22 0.58 2.01
CA PHE A 93 -2.59 1.62 2.81
C PHE A 93 -1.16 1.82 2.32
N SER A 94 -0.58 2.99 2.53
CA SER A 94 0.77 3.32 2.07
C SER A 94 0.92 3.20 0.55
N VAL A 95 0.35 4.16 -0.16
CA VAL A 95 0.62 4.37 -1.58
C VAL A 95 1.49 5.60 -1.70
N THR A 96 2.72 5.43 -2.15
CA THR A 96 3.72 6.50 -2.13
C THR A 96 4.61 6.44 -3.36
N THR A 97 4.96 7.60 -3.88
CA THR A 97 5.98 7.77 -4.92
C THR A 97 7.10 8.65 -4.37
N ASP A 98 8.34 8.24 -4.58
CA ASP A 98 9.50 9.07 -4.26
C ASP A 98 9.34 10.43 -4.95
N PRO A 99 9.59 11.55 -4.25
CA PRO A 99 9.44 12.88 -4.84
C PRO A 99 10.12 13.06 -6.18
N GLY A 100 11.29 12.47 -6.38
CA GLY A 100 12.03 12.54 -7.65
C GLY A 100 11.45 11.68 -8.78
N ALA A 101 10.47 10.85 -8.49
CA ALA A 101 9.89 9.92 -9.46
C ALA A 101 8.40 10.20 -9.76
N ARG A 102 7.88 11.30 -9.28
CA ARG A 102 6.47 11.65 -9.44
C ARG A 102 6.12 11.97 -10.89
N ARG A 103 4.81 11.88 -11.21
CA ARG A 103 4.23 12.18 -12.53
C ARG A 103 4.68 11.23 -13.64
N ARG A 104 5.06 10.01 -13.27
CA ARG A 104 5.44 8.97 -14.24
C ARG A 104 4.43 7.81 -14.27
N GLY A 105 3.33 7.90 -13.53
CA GLY A 105 2.31 6.85 -13.47
C GLY A 105 2.69 5.67 -12.58
N TYR A 106 3.70 5.80 -11.74
CA TYR A 106 4.21 4.71 -10.92
C TYR A 106 3.23 4.26 -9.83
N ALA A 107 2.59 5.22 -9.13
CA ALA A 107 1.59 4.90 -8.13
C ALA A 107 0.42 4.12 -8.73
N ARG A 108 -0.05 4.54 -9.89
CA ARG A 108 -1.12 3.84 -10.61
C ARG A 108 -0.70 2.41 -10.97
N ALA A 109 0.50 2.24 -11.50
CA ALA A 109 1.01 0.92 -11.87
C ALA A 109 1.10 -0.01 -10.66
N CYS A 110 1.61 0.48 -9.53
CA CYS A 110 1.65 -0.30 -8.29
C CYS A 110 0.25 -0.65 -7.79
N MET A 111 -0.70 0.28 -7.87
CA MET A 111 -2.09 0.04 -7.48
C MET A 111 -2.76 -1.01 -8.38
N GLU A 112 -2.55 -0.94 -9.68
CA GLU A 112 -3.11 -1.92 -10.61
C GLU A 112 -2.59 -3.34 -10.31
N ALA A 113 -1.30 -3.48 -10.02
CA ALA A 113 -0.72 -4.75 -9.63
C ALA A 113 -1.28 -5.26 -8.30
N LEU A 114 -1.41 -4.38 -7.31
CA LEU A 114 -1.99 -4.73 -6.01
C LEU A 114 -3.45 -5.16 -6.14
N LEU A 115 -4.24 -4.43 -6.92
CA LEU A 115 -5.65 -4.79 -7.15
C LEU A 115 -5.77 -6.13 -7.88
N GLY A 116 -4.87 -6.41 -8.81
CA GLY A 116 -4.80 -7.72 -9.47
C GLY A 116 -4.56 -8.85 -8.46
N TRP A 117 -3.60 -8.66 -7.56
CA TRP A 117 -3.33 -9.62 -6.50
C TRP A 117 -4.53 -9.82 -5.58
N LEU A 118 -5.19 -8.73 -5.18
CA LEU A 118 -6.39 -8.82 -4.34
C LEU A 118 -7.52 -9.61 -5.03
N ARG A 119 -7.71 -9.41 -6.33
CA ARG A 119 -8.68 -10.21 -7.10
C ARG A 119 -8.32 -11.70 -7.07
N GLU A 120 -7.06 -12.03 -7.24
CA GLU A 120 -6.57 -13.42 -7.18
C GLU A 120 -6.83 -14.04 -5.81
N GLN A 121 -6.80 -13.24 -4.74
CA GLN A 121 -7.12 -13.68 -3.39
C GLN A 121 -8.62 -13.82 -3.12
N GLY A 122 -9.46 -13.58 -4.11
CA GLY A 122 -10.91 -13.68 -3.96
C GLY A 122 -11.56 -12.47 -3.27
N VAL A 123 -10.85 -11.36 -3.19
CA VAL A 123 -11.37 -10.12 -2.59
C VAL A 123 -12.30 -9.44 -3.59
N ARG A 124 -13.47 -9.03 -3.11
CA ARG A 124 -14.49 -8.35 -3.93
C ARG A 124 -14.60 -6.85 -3.61
N ASN A 125 -14.27 -6.46 -2.41
CA ASN A 125 -14.34 -5.06 -1.99
C ASN A 125 -13.00 -4.65 -1.40
N VAL A 126 -12.53 -3.48 -1.80
CA VAL A 126 -11.26 -2.91 -1.35
C VAL A 126 -11.52 -1.53 -0.79
N ASP A 127 -11.11 -1.30 0.45
CA ASP A 127 -11.23 -0.01 1.12
C ASP A 127 -9.88 0.67 1.23
N LEU A 128 -9.89 1.99 1.21
CA LEU A 128 -8.72 2.82 1.52
C LEU A 128 -9.18 4.17 2.06
N ASN A 129 -8.28 4.86 2.72
CA ASN A 129 -8.46 6.25 3.10
C ASN A 129 -7.65 7.12 2.15
N ALA A 130 -8.32 8.05 1.48
CA ALA A 130 -7.70 8.90 0.48
C ALA A 130 -7.40 10.27 1.03
N SER A 131 -6.17 10.77 0.80
CA SER A 131 -5.90 12.19 0.93
C SER A 131 -6.56 12.94 -0.22
N ALA A 132 -6.84 14.23 -0.02
CA ALA A 132 -7.41 15.05 -1.09
C ALA A 132 -6.55 15.03 -2.36
N GLN A 133 -5.24 14.99 -2.20
CA GLN A 133 -4.29 14.97 -3.31
C GLN A 133 -4.33 13.64 -4.09
N ALA A 134 -4.54 12.52 -3.41
CA ALA A 134 -4.54 11.19 -4.01
C ALA A 134 -5.90 10.73 -4.52
N GLU A 135 -6.99 11.35 -4.06
CA GLU A 135 -8.35 10.95 -4.42
C GLU A 135 -8.59 10.86 -5.94
N PRO A 136 -8.09 11.79 -6.78
CA PRO A 136 -8.28 11.66 -8.23
C PRO A 136 -7.70 10.38 -8.81
N LEU A 137 -6.56 9.92 -8.32
CA LEU A 137 -5.97 8.65 -8.75
C LEU A 137 -6.90 7.48 -8.42
N TYR A 138 -7.41 7.45 -7.20
CA TYR A 138 -8.28 6.35 -6.77
C TYR A 138 -9.62 6.37 -7.50
N ALA A 139 -10.19 7.55 -7.71
CA ALA A 139 -11.40 7.69 -8.51
C ALA A 139 -11.21 7.17 -9.94
N ALA A 140 -10.05 7.45 -10.54
CA ALA A 140 -9.71 6.95 -11.88
C ALA A 140 -9.60 5.41 -11.91
N LEU A 141 -9.28 4.78 -10.78
CA LEU A 141 -9.22 3.33 -10.64
C LEU A 141 -10.58 2.69 -10.30
N GLY A 142 -11.62 3.50 -10.12
CA GLY A 142 -12.96 3.01 -9.83
C GLY A 142 -13.37 3.07 -8.35
N PHE A 143 -12.54 3.63 -7.48
CA PHE A 143 -12.91 3.83 -6.09
C PHE A 143 -13.97 4.95 -5.98
N VAL A 144 -14.93 4.73 -5.10
CA VAL A 144 -15.99 5.73 -4.81
C VAL A 144 -15.99 6.03 -3.32
N ARG A 145 -16.38 7.25 -2.98
CA ARG A 145 -16.49 7.64 -1.57
C ARG A 145 -17.57 6.81 -0.88
N LYS A 146 -17.26 6.36 0.32
CA LYS A 146 -18.23 5.65 1.17
C LYS A 146 -19.07 6.67 1.93
N PRO A 147 -20.35 6.36 2.19
CA PRO A 147 -21.22 7.25 2.96
C PRO A 147 -20.87 7.25 4.45
N ASP A 148 -20.26 6.18 4.95
CA ASP A 148 -19.99 6.02 6.37
C ASP A 148 -18.67 6.67 6.75
N PRO A 149 -18.64 7.48 7.84
CA PRO A 149 -17.39 8.09 8.27
C PRO A 149 -16.42 7.06 8.84
N SER A 150 -15.14 7.27 8.59
CA SER A 150 -14.07 6.54 9.25
C SER A 150 -13.85 7.13 10.64
N MET A 151 -13.73 6.29 11.66
CA MET A 151 -13.53 6.72 13.04
C MET A 151 -12.36 5.99 13.67
N ARG A 152 -11.65 6.65 14.58
CA ARG A 152 -10.50 6.08 15.28
C ARG A 152 -10.60 6.33 16.79
N LEU A 153 -10.25 5.33 17.54
CA LEU A 153 -9.99 5.43 18.98
C LEU A 153 -8.53 5.00 19.22
N THR A 154 -7.79 5.82 19.91
CA THR A 154 -6.43 5.49 20.34
C THR A 154 -6.49 4.95 21.76
N LEU A 155 -5.95 3.76 21.96
CA LEU A 155 -5.93 3.08 23.26
C LEU A 155 -4.65 3.38 24.04
#